data_c31a7461d18affaae5875a9a32f4ff4a
#
_entry.id   c31a7461d18affaae5875a9a32f4ff4a
#
_cell.length_a   1.000
_cell.length_b   1.000
_cell.length_c   1.000
_cell.angle_alpha   90.00
_cell.angle_beta   90.00
_cell.angle_gamma   90.00
#
_symmetry.space_group_name_H-M   'P 1'
#
loop_
_entity.id
_entity.type
_entity.pdbx_description
1 polymer ?
#
loop_
_entity_poly.entity_id
_entity_poly.type
_entity_poly.pdbx_seq_one_letter_code
_entity_poly.pdbx_strand_id
1 'polypeptide(L)'
;MEIYEYDGKDFCAVMQYEGWKIGMLRYGDRFSTYNCVERHLATDEAFVLLAGSATLYEEDQSFEMEKCKVYNVKRGLWHHIVVSRDATVLVIENSDTSKENTERKYFL
;
A
#
# COMPACT_ATOMS: atom_id res chain seq x y z
N MET A 1 -10.81 1.12 -24.64
CA MET A 1 -10.36 1.54 -23.31
C MET A 1 -10.34 0.35 -22.38
N GLU A 2 -9.29 0.24 -21.56
CA GLU A 2 -9.20 -0.80 -20.53
C GLU A 2 -9.71 -0.23 -19.22
N ILE A 3 -10.55 -0.99 -18.53
CA ILE A 3 -11.12 -0.60 -17.25
C ILE A 3 -10.84 -1.72 -16.25
N TYR A 4 -10.21 -1.35 -15.13
CA TYR A 4 -9.82 -2.31 -14.10
C TYR A 4 -10.49 -2.00 -12.78
N GLU A 5 -10.90 -3.04 -12.06
CA GLU A 5 -11.42 -2.91 -10.71
C GLU A 5 -11.02 -4.13 -9.89
N TYR A 6 -11.08 -4.00 -8.58
CA TYR A 6 -10.80 -5.10 -7.66
C TYR A 6 -11.70 -4.98 -6.44
N ASP A 7 -12.51 -6.01 -6.22
CA ASP A 7 -13.41 -6.09 -5.07
C ASP A 7 -13.03 -7.22 -4.10
N GLY A 8 -11.87 -7.81 -4.26
CA GLY A 8 -11.37 -8.85 -3.38
C GLY A 8 -10.76 -8.28 -2.10
N LYS A 9 -10.01 -9.13 -1.39
CA LYS A 9 -9.34 -8.75 -0.14
C LYS A 9 -7.85 -8.56 -0.36
N ASP A 10 -7.22 -7.86 0.58
CA ASP A 10 -5.80 -7.58 0.62
C ASP A 10 -5.36 -6.72 -0.56
N PHE A 11 -4.49 -7.19 -1.43
CA PHE A 11 -3.87 -6.39 -2.47
C PHE A 11 -3.90 -7.09 -3.81
N CYS A 12 -4.16 -6.32 -4.86
CA CYS A 12 -4.05 -6.81 -6.23
C CYS A 12 -3.45 -5.74 -7.13
N ALA A 13 -2.37 -6.07 -7.83
CA ALA A 13 -1.84 -5.22 -8.88
C ALA A 13 -2.77 -5.36 -10.09
N VAL A 14 -3.51 -4.31 -10.42
CA VAL A 14 -4.56 -4.37 -11.44
C VAL A 14 -4.06 -4.04 -12.83
N MET A 15 -3.02 -3.21 -12.94
CA MET A 15 -2.41 -2.92 -14.24
C MET A 15 -0.98 -2.43 -14.07
N GLN A 16 -0.19 -2.55 -15.13
CA GLN A 16 1.14 -1.97 -15.17
C GLN A 16 1.50 -1.55 -16.58
N TYR A 17 2.42 -0.62 -16.68
CA TYR A 17 3.00 -0.19 -17.93
C TYR A 17 4.46 0.18 -17.70
N GLU A 18 5.36 -0.54 -18.37
CA GLU A 18 6.81 -0.30 -18.28
C GLU A 18 7.29 -0.17 -16.82
N GLY A 19 7.65 1.04 -16.39
CA GLY A 19 8.29 1.25 -15.09
C GLY A 19 7.35 1.41 -13.91
N TRP A 20 6.04 1.37 -14.08
CA TRP A 20 5.12 1.56 -12.97
C TRP A 20 3.94 0.59 -13.00
N LYS A 21 3.35 0.37 -11.83
CA LYS A 21 2.13 -0.42 -11.70
C LYS A 21 1.19 0.21 -10.68
N ILE A 22 -0.09 -0.05 -10.86
CA ILE A 22 -1.16 0.41 -9.98
C ILE A 22 -1.77 -0.80 -9.29
N GLY A 23 -1.88 -0.73 -7.97
CA GLY A 23 -2.55 -1.73 -7.16
C GLY A 23 -3.75 -1.16 -6.45
N MET A 24 -4.67 -2.04 -6.08
CA MET A 24 -5.81 -1.73 -5.24
C MET A 24 -5.64 -2.52 -3.95
N LEU A 25 -5.69 -1.81 -2.82
CA LEU A 25 -5.52 -2.37 -1.50
C LEU A 25 -6.85 -2.23 -0.75
N ARG A 26 -7.31 -3.35 -0.19
CA ARG A 26 -8.60 -3.42 0.49
C ARG A 26 -8.42 -4.18 1.79
N TYR A 27 -9.48 -4.21 2.59
CA TYR A 27 -9.46 -4.91 3.87
C TYR A 27 -9.21 -6.41 3.69
N GLY A 28 -8.43 -6.97 4.58
CA GLY A 28 -8.12 -8.38 4.67
C GLY A 28 -7.17 -8.59 5.83
N ASP A 29 -6.79 -9.84 6.09
CA ASP A 29 -5.93 -10.17 7.23
C ASP A 29 -4.61 -9.41 7.20
N ARG A 30 -4.08 -9.18 6.01
CA ARG A 30 -2.79 -8.53 5.83
C ARG A 30 -2.79 -7.07 6.31
N PHE A 31 -3.94 -6.40 6.26
CA PHE A 31 -4.05 -4.96 6.54
C PHE A 31 -5.04 -4.65 7.66
N SER A 32 -5.38 -5.64 8.49
CA SER A 32 -6.35 -5.46 9.56
C SER A 32 -5.73 -5.02 10.88
N THR A 33 -4.42 -5.26 11.07
CA THR A 33 -3.72 -4.90 12.30
C THR A 33 -2.31 -4.42 11.99
N TYR A 34 -1.74 -3.65 12.92
CA TYR A 34 -0.35 -3.20 12.80
C TYR A 34 0.57 -4.26 13.43
N ASN A 35 0.89 -5.28 12.66
CA ASN A 35 1.65 -6.44 13.13
C ASN A 35 3.01 -6.61 12.45
N CYS A 36 3.32 -5.77 11.48
CA CYS A 36 4.60 -5.85 10.77
C CYS A 36 4.90 -4.52 10.10
N VAL A 37 6.13 -4.40 9.62
CA VAL A 37 6.53 -3.30 8.75
C VAL A 37 7.22 -3.88 7.53
N GLU A 38 7.12 -3.16 6.42
CA GLU A 38 7.78 -3.50 5.17
C GLU A 38 8.57 -2.30 4.68
N ARG A 39 9.60 -2.55 3.88
CA ARG A 39 10.26 -1.48 3.11
C ARG A 39 10.63 -2.00 1.73
N HIS A 40 10.53 -1.12 0.77
CA HIS A 40 10.88 -1.43 -0.61
C HIS A 40 12.25 -0.80 -0.91
N LEU A 41 13.14 -1.59 -1.47
CA LEU A 41 14.53 -1.18 -1.64
C LEU A 41 14.80 -0.52 -3.00
N ALA A 42 13.85 -0.62 -3.93
CA ALA A 42 14.03 -0.15 -5.30
C ALA A 42 13.06 0.96 -5.72
N THR A 43 12.12 1.36 -4.86
CA THR A 43 11.06 2.29 -5.25
C THR A 43 10.49 3.05 -4.07
N ASP A 44 9.98 4.25 -4.35
CA ASP A 44 8.99 4.89 -3.48
C ASP A 44 7.67 4.15 -3.69
N GLU A 45 6.74 4.31 -2.75
CA GLU A 45 5.40 3.75 -2.85
C GLU A 45 4.39 4.81 -2.46
N ALA A 46 3.47 5.13 -3.38
CA ALA A 46 2.46 6.16 -3.14
C ALA A 46 1.11 5.52 -2.83
N PHE A 47 0.41 6.09 -1.84
CA PHE A 47 -0.90 5.63 -1.39
C PHE A 47 -1.91 6.77 -1.49
N VAL A 48 -3.11 6.45 -2.01
CA VAL A 48 -4.22 7.40 -2.06
C VAL A 48 -5.47 6.71 -1.52
N LEU A 49 -6.04 7.27 -0.46
CA LEU A 49 -7.29 6.74 0.10
C LEU A 49 -8.47 7.18 -0.77
N LEU A 50 -9.23 6.22 -1.28
CA LEU A 50 -10.40 6.50 -2.13
C LEU A 50 -11.71 6.34 -1.38
N ALA A 51 -11.78 5.42 -0.41
CA ALA A 51 -13.00 5.15 0.35
C ALA A 51 -12.63 4.59 1.71
N GLY A 52 -13.52 4.72 2.69
CA GLY A 52 -13.30 4.22 4.02
C GLY A 52 -12.29 5.03 4.80
N SER A 53 -11.56 4.37 5.70
CA SER A 53 -10.51 5.01 6.51
C SER A 53 -9.26 4.14 6.53
N ALA A 54 -8.11 4.78 6.76
CA ALA A 54 -6.83 4.09 6.83
C ALA A 54 -5.84 4.88 7.66
N THR A 55 -4.96 4.14 8.35
CA THR A 55 -3.82 4.72 9.07
C THR A 55 -2.55 4.22 8.42
N LEU A 56 -1.70 5.13 8.00
CA LEU A 56 -0.41 4.82 7.39
C LEU A 56 0.69 5.03 8.43
N TYR A 57 1.44 3.98 8.71
CA TYR A 57 2.55 4.00 9.66
C TYR A 57 3.85 4.10 8.88
N GLU A 58 4.70 5.04 9.24
CA GLU A 58 6.01 5.22 8.62
C GLU A 58 7.03 5.46 9.71
N GLU A 59 7.99 4.58 9.86
CA GLU A 59 8.98 4.57 10.94
C GLU A 59 8.25 4.65 12.29
N ASP A 60 8.50 5.68 13.09
CA ASP A 60 7.86 5.85 14.40
C ASP A 60 6.67 6.82 14.36
N GLN A 61 6.17 7.14 13.17
CA GLN A 61 5.07 8.09 12.99
C GLN A 61 3.84 7.37 12.45
N SER A 62 2.67 7.97 12.66
CA SER A 62 1.41 7.49 12.08
C SER A 62 0.62 8.65 11.51
N PHE A 63 -0.08 8.35 10.41
CA PHE A 63 -0.86 9.35 9.67
C PHE A 63 -2.25 8.81 9.42
N GLU A 64 -3.26 9.49 9.96
CA GLU A 64 -4.65 9.21 9.58
C GLU A 64 -4.83 9.77 8.17
N MET A 65 -5.09 8.89 7.20
CA MET A 65 -5.16 9.29 5.81
C MET A 65 -6.42 10.09 5.53
N GLU A 66 -6.27 11.17 4.79
CA GLU A 66 -7.38 11.94 4.24
C GLU A 66 -7.57 11.54 2.79
N LYS A 67 -8.82 11.50 2.33
CA LYS A 67 -9.13 11.10 0.97
C LYS A 67 -8.53 12.07 -0.04
N CYS A 68 -8.12 11.52 -1.20
CA CYS A 68 -7.64 12.29 -2.34
C CYS A 68 -6.32 13.02 -2.12
N LYS A 69 -5.58 12.66 -1.08
CA LYS A 69 -4.20 13.12 -0.89
C LYS A 69 -3.24 11.99 -1.25
N VAL A 70 -2.09 12.35 -1.78
CA VAL A 70 -1.04 11.39 -2.10
C VAL A 70 -0.07 11.32 -0.93
N TYR A 71 0.06 10.13 -0.35
CA TYR A 71 1.01 9.84 0.73
C TYR A 71 2.14 9.02 0.14
N ASN A 72 3.31 9.61 0.01
CA ASN A 72 4.44 8.95 -0.62
C ASN A 72 5.44 8.46 0.41
N VAL A 73 5.59 7.15 0.52
CA VAL A 73 6.60 6.53 1.37
C VAL A 73 7.87 6.40 0.55
N LYS A 74 8.92 7.07 0.99
CA LYS A 74 10.21 7.05 0.30
C LYS A 74 10.84 5.68 0.36
N ARG A 75 11.62 5.36 -0.69
CA ARG A 75 12.38 4.12 -0.76
C ARG A 75 13.17 3.87 0.52
N GLY A 76 13.09 2.65 1.03
CA GLY A 76 13.86 2.20 2.19
C GLY A 76 13.24 2.51 3.55
N LEU A 77 12.14 3.25 3.60
CA LEU A 77 11.50 3.55 4.88
C LEU A 77 10.54 2.42 5.29
N TRP A 78 10.63 2.04 6.56
CA TRP A 78 9.74 1.01 7.12
C TRP A 78 8.33 1.59 7.27
N HIS A 79 7.34 0.85 6.77
CA HIS A 79 5.96 1.32 6.80
C HIS A 79 4.98 0.15 6.86
N HIS A 80 3.73 0.48 7.18
CA HIS A 80 2.60 -0.44 7.14
C HIS A 80 1.33 0.39 7.03
N ILE A 81 0.27 -0.21 6.53
CA ILE A 81 -1.04 0.45 6.44
C ILE A 81 -2.09 -0.46 7.06
N VAL A 82 -2.97 0.13 7.87
CA VAL A 82 -4.12 -0.55 8.45
C VAL A 82 -5.37 0.14 7.94
N VAL A 83 -6.31 -0.64 7.42
CA VAL A 83 -7.47 -0.08 6.73
C VAL A 83 -8.78 -0.59 7.33
N SER A 84 -9.83 0.22 7.18
CA SER A 84 -11.18 -0.18 7.60
C SER A 84 -11.77 -1.21 6.64
N ARG A 85 -12.85 -1.88 7.08
CA ARG A 85 -13.49 -2.95 6.28
C ARG A 85 -14.01 -2.45 4.93
N ASP A 86 -14.40 -1.18 4.85
CA ASP A 86 -14.93 -0.56 3.65
C ASP A 86 -13.88 0.23 2.86
N ALA A 87 -12.61 0.10 3.22
CA ALA A 87 -11.56 0.92 2.61
C ALA A 87 -11.20 0.46 1.20
N THR A 88 -10.83 1.43 0.38
CA THR A 88 -10.17 1.22 -0.90
C THR A 88 -9.02 2.21 -0.98
N VAL A 89 -7.81 1.69 -1.21
CA VAL A 89 -6.59 2.49 -1.30
C VAL A 89 -5.92 2.19 -2.64
N LEU A 90 -5.60 3.26 -3.37
CA LEU A 90 -4.84 3.14 -4.60
C LEU A 90 -3.35 3.16 -4.25
N VAL A 91 -2.59 2.23 -4.82
CA VAL A 91 -1.15 2.10 -4.59
C VAL A 91 -0.43 2.22 -5.92
N ILE A 92 0.59 3.05 -5.96
CA ILE A 92 1.41 3.24 -7.17
C ILE A 92 2.86 3.00 -6.79
N GLU A 93 3.52 2.12 -7.55
CA GLU A 93 4.91 1.75 -7.28
C GLU A 93 5.61 1.31 -8.57
N ASN A 94 6.89 1.00 -8.47
CA ASN A 94 7.64 0.49 -9.61
C ASN A 94 7.12 -0.91 -10.00
N SER A 95 7.08 -1.17 -11.30
CA SER A 95 6.53 -2.42 -11.82
C SER A 95 7.32 -3.66 -11.39
N ASP A 96 8.60 -3.52 -11.05
CA ASP A 96 9.42 -4.65 -10.61
C ASP A 96 9.48 -4.82 -9.09
N THR A 97 8.62 -4.14 -8.34
CA THR A 97 8.50 -4.35 -6.89
C THR A 97 8.08 -5.81 -6.64
N SER A 98 8.87 -6.52 -5.84
CA SER A 98 8.72 -7.95 -5.66
C SER A 98 9.27 -8.35 -4.29
N LYS A 99 9.16 -9.65 -3.98
CA LYS A 99 9.73 -10.20 -2.73
C LYS A 99 11.24 -10.04 -2.68
N GLU A 100 11.92 -10.04 -3.83
CA GLU A 100 13.38 -9.96 -3.89
C GLU A 100 13.90 -8.57 -3.48
N ASN A 101 13.09 -7.52 -3.66
CA ASN A 101 13.48 -6.15 -3.30
C ASN A 101 12.59 -5.54 -2.22
N THR A 102 11.89 -6.39 -1.46
CA THR A 102 11.04 -5.98 -0.33
C THR A 102 11.52 -6.73 0.92
N GLU A 103 11.70 -5.99 2.01
CA GLU A 103 12.00 -6.57 3.31
C GLU A 103 10.78 -6.42 4.22
N ARG A 104 10.56 -7.43 5.06
CA ARG A 104 9.45 -7.44 6.01
C ARG A 104 9.93 -7.85 7.38
N LYS A 105 9.40 -7.20 8.41
CA LYS A 105 9.74 -7.48 9.79
C LYS A 105 8.47 -7.55 10.61
N TYR A 106 8.23 -8.70 11.25
CA TYR A 106 7.06 -8.90 12.11
C TYR A 106 7.40 -8.52 13.55
N PHE A 107 6.41 -7.98 14.24
CA PHE A 107 6.52 -7.69 15.67
C PHE A 107 6.23 -8.98 16.45
N LEU A 108 6.90 -9.11 17.56
CA LEU A 108 6.70 -10.27 18.45
C LEU A 108 5.61 -9.98 19.48
#